data_77da8a0e6b4a08109b044064473d3baf
#
_entry.id   77da8a0e6b4a08109b044064473d3baf
#
_cell.length_a   1.000
_cell.length_b   1.000
_cell.length_c   1.000
_cell.angle_alpha   90.00
_cell.angle_beta   90.00
_cell.angle_gamma   90.00
#
_symmetry.space_group_name_H-M   'P 1'
#
loop_
_entity.id
_entity.type
_entity.pdbx_description
1 polymer ?
#
loop_
_entity_poly.entity_id
_entity_poly.type
_entity_poly.pdbx_seq_one_letter_code
_entity_poly.pdbx_strand_id
1 'polypeptide(L)'
;MTLHCEQVPYSRLAEEFGTPLYVYSQSALTEAFENYQTAFAALSPLVCYAVKANGNLSIIKHFASLGSGFDIVSGGELARVLAAGGDAAKTIFSGVGKSEAEIEFALHAGVKCFNMESIPEIDRIQKVAERLGKTAPVSLRVNPDVDAKTHPYISTGLKANKFGIAYADALEAYRYAARQSHLKIIGIDCHIGSQLTDLSPLIEACERILILVDRLADEGIVLEHLDLGGGVGIVYQDETVPDLGAYAQAVQKLIGTRRLKLILEPGRSLVGNAGSLLARVEFVKHGEEKNFVMVDAAMNDLMRPALYDAYHHIEAVEPKNIPPLTADIVGPICETGDFLGKDRNLACEEGDLLVIRSAGAYGASMASNYNTRSRAAEVLVDGSEYRLIRRRETLEQQMANEMACL
;
A
#
# COMPACT_ATOMS: atom_id res chain seq x y z
N MET A 1 10.26 -9.39 -29.22
CA MET A 1 11.17 -9.86 -28.14
C MET A 1 10.28 -10.24 -26.97
N THR A 2 10.38 -11.44 -26.45
CA THR A 2 9.57 -11.94 -25.31
C THR A 2 9.79 -11.08 -24.08
N LEU A 3 8.74 -10.77 -23.34
CA LEU A 3 8.82 -9.96 -22.13
C LEU A 3 9.33 -10.78 -20.93
N HIS A 4 10.08 -10.12 -20.07
CA HIS A 4 10.73 -10.71 -18.90
C HIS A 4 10.38 -9.92 -17.63
N CYS A 5 10.41 -10.64 -16.49
CA CYS A 5 10.62 -10.05 -15.19
C CYS A 5 12.10 -10.28 -14.84
N GLU A 6 12.85 -9.20 -14.71
CA GLU A 6 14.32 -9.24 -14.60
C GLU A 6 14.93 -10.08 -15.74
N GLN A 7 15.54 -11.24 -15.44
CA GLN A 7 16.12 -12.14 -16.45
C GLN A 7 15.24 -13.36 -16.78
N VAL A 8 14.06 -13.47 -16.17
CA VAL A 8 13.17 -14.64 -16.32
C VAL A 8 12.03 -14.31 -17.29
N PRO A 9 11.85 -15.08 -18.38
CA PRO A 9 10.71 -14.90 -19.28
C PRO A 9 9.38 -15.11 -18.54
N TYR A 10 8.39 -14.26 -18.80
CA TYR A 10 7.05 -14.44 -18.23
C TYR A 10 6.38 -15.73 -18.70
N SER A 11 6.66 -16.18 -19.95
CA SER A 11 6.16 -17.45 -20.48
C SER A 11 6.59 -18.65 -19.63
N ARG A 12 7.87 -18.69 -19.21
CA ARG A 12 8.39 -19.73 -18.34
C ARG A 12 7.66 -19.80 -16.99
N LEU A 13 7.40 -18.63 -16.39
CA LEU A 13 6.67 -18.55 -15.11
C LEU A 13 5.23 -19.01 -15.24
N ALA A 14 4.56 -18.63 -16.35
CA ALA A 14 3.20 -19.05 -16.64
C ALA A 14 3.10 -20.57 -16.93
N GLU A 15 4.10 -21.16 -17.59
CA GLU A 15 4.16 -22.61 -17.83
C GLU A 15 4.31 -23.39 -16.51
N GLU A 16 5.14 -22.92 -15.58
CA GLU A 16 5.42 -23.63 -14.33
C GLU A 16 4.33 -23.45 -13.28
N PHE A 17 3.76 -22.23 -13.14
CA PHE A 17 2.84 -21.89 -12.04
C PHE A 17 1.38 -21.71 -12.51
N GLY A 18 1.13 -21.73 -13.81
CA GLY A 18 -0.18 -21.42 -14.39
C GLY A 18 -0.56 -19.94 -14.26
N THR A 19 -1.70 -19.56 -14.84
CA THR A 19 -2.32 -18.24 -14.77
C THR A 19 -3.68 -18.30 -14.10
N PRO A 20 -4.25 -17.21 -13.55
CA PRO A 20 -3.60 -15.92 -13.30
C PRO A 20 -2.42 -16.06 -12.36
N LEU A 21 -1.38 -15.21 -12.51
CA LEU A 21 -0.15 -15.29 -11.70
C LEU A 21 0.37 -13.89 -11.39
N TYR A 22 0.56 -13.58 -10.11
CA TYR A 22 1.31 -12.40 -9.73
C TYR A 22 2.82 -12.66 -9.77
N VAL A 23 3.56 -11.75 -10.38
CA VAL A 23 5.02 -11.80 -10.48
C VAL A 23 5.60 -10.49 -9.98
N TYR A 24 6.56 -10.59 -9.06
CA TYR A 24 7.24 -9.42 -8.47
C TYR A 24 8.73 -9.48 -8.77
N SER A 25 9.33 -8.32 -9.06
CA SER A 25 10.77 -8.11 -9.20
C SER A 25 11.38 -7.73 -7.86
N GLN A 26 12.32 -8.51 -7.35
CA GLN A 26 13.02 -8.23 -6.10
C GLN A 26 13.94 -7.02 -6.23
N SER A 27 14.62 -6.89 -7.38
CA SER A 27 15.47 -5.73 -7.65
C SER A 27 14.68 -4.42 -7.68
N ALA A 28 13.49 -4.42 -8.29
CA ALA A 28 12.63 -3.24 -8.31
C ALA A 28 12.09 -2.87 -6.91
N LEU A 29 11.79 -3.86 -6.05
CA LEU A 29 11.43 -3.61 -4.65
C LEU A 29 12.59 -2.96 -3.88
N THR A 30 13.81 -3.48 -4.06
CA THR A 30 15.03 -2.96 -3.44
C THR A 30 15.29 -1.53 -3.89
N GLU A 31 15.31 -1.28 -5.19
CA GLU A 31 15.57 0.04 -5.77
C GLU A 31 14.55 1.08 -5.28
N ALA A 32 13.26 0.73 -5.26
CA ALA A 32 12.23 1.62 -4.77
C ALA A 32 12.45 2.03 -3.30
N PHE A 33 12.87 1.10 -2.44
CA PHE A 33 13.17 1.37 -1.05
C PHE A 33 14.44 2.22 -0.87
N GLU A 34 15.51 1.87 -1.58
CA GLU A 34 16.79 2.58 -1.55
C GLU A 34 16.69 4.01 -2.08
N ASN A 35 15.80 4.26 -3.04
CA ASN A 35 15.51 5.60 -3.54
C ASN A 35 14.98 6.54 -2.42
N TYR A 36 14.10 6.03 -1.54
CA TYR A 36 13.67 6.80 -0.35
C TYR A 36 14.82 7.04 0.62
N GLN A 37 15.61 6.01 0.93
CA GLN A 37 16.73 6.14 1.85
C GLN A 37 17.77 7.13 1.33
N THR A 38 18.08 7.08 0.04
CA THR A 38 19.04 7.95 -0.62
C THR A 38 18.54 9.39 -0.68
N ALA A 39 17.32 9.62 -1.14
CA ALA A 39 16.75 10.95 -1.28
C ALA A 39 16.69 11.69 0.08
N PHE A 40 16.29 11.00 1.12
CA PHE A 40 16.12 11.57 2.47
C PHE A 40 17.31 11.33 3.40
N ALA A 41 18.48 10.90 2.90
CA ALA A 41 19.65 10.53 3.73
C ALA A 41 20.06 11.60 4.73
N ALA A 42 19.97 12.89 4.36
CA ALA A 42 20.31 14.01 5.24
C ALA A 42 19.41 14.14 6.48
N LEU A 43 18.21 13.56 6.43
CA LEU A 43 17.22 13.54 7.52
C LEU A 43 17.22 12.21 8.29
N SER A 44 18.00 11.22 7.83
CA SER A 44 18.07 9.88 8.43
C SER A 44 16.67 9.29 8.72
N PRO A 45 15.78 9.17 7.72
CA PRO A 45 14.38 8.81 7.94
C PRO A 45 14.22 7.37 8.41
N LEU A 46 13.17 7.10 9.14
CA LEU A 46 12.61 5.76 9.26
C LEU A 46 11.60 5.57 8.13
N VAL A 47 11.96 4.78 7.11
CA VAL A 47 11.04 4.40 6.04
C VAL A 47 10.25 3.17 6.50
N CYS A 48 8.94 3.34 6.68
CA CYS A 48 8.01 2.31 7.11
C CYS A 48 7.20 1.80 5.91
N TYR A 49 7.41 0.56 5.51
CA TYR A 49 6.60 -0.04 4.45
C TYR A 49 5.13 -0.18 4.88
N ALA A 50 4.20 0.44 4.14
CA ALA A 50 2.77 0.31 4.40
C ALA A 50 2.24 -1.05 3.93
N VAL A 51 2.01 -1.96 4.86
CA VAL A 51 1.69 -3.39 4.63
C VAL A 51 0.40 -3.57 3.83
N LYS A 52 -0.57 -2.65 4.00
CA LYS A 52 -1.84 -2.62 3.25
C LYS A 52 -1.67 -2.67 1.73
N ALA A 53 -0.54 -2.16 1.21
CA ALA A 53 -0.27 -2.19 -0.24
C ALA A 53 -0.04 -3.62 -0.76
N ASN A 54 0.72 -4.43 -0.03
CA ASN A 54 0.90 -5.86 -0.30
C ASN A 54 1.37 -6.59 0.96
N GLY A 55 0.52 -7.43 1.53
CA GLY A 55 0.77 -8.16 2.77
C GLY A 55 1.48 -9.51 2.60
N ASN A 56 2.08 -9.82 1.45
CA ASN A 56 2.79 -11.09 1.26
C ASN A 56 4.01 -11.18 2.18
N LEU A 57 4.13 -12.28 2.93
CA LEU A 57 5.19 -12.47 3.93
C LEU A 57 6.59 -12.37 3.35
N SER A 58 6.81 -12.82 2.11
CA SER A 58 8.13 -12.75 1.46
C SER A 58 8.49 -11.31 1.07
N ILE A 59 7.52 -10.48 0.70
CA ILE A 59 7.72 -9.05 0.43
C ILE A 59 8.02 -8.31 1.73
N ILE A 60 7.25 -8.57 2.79
CA ILE A 60 7.51 -8.00 4.13
C ILE A 60 8.91 -8.40 4.61
N LYS A 61 9.27 -9.69 4.48
CA LYS A 61 10.61 -10.20 4.86
C LYS A 61 11.72 -9.52 4.08
N HIS A 62 11.51 -9.26 2.79
CA HIS A 62 12.48 -8.56 1.96
C HIS A 62 12.72 -7.13 2.49
N PHE A 63 11.65 -6.35 2.73
CA PHE A 63 11.79 -5.01 3.31
C PHE A 63 12.38 -5.04 4.73
N ALA A 64 12.04 -6.04 5.55
CA ALA A 64 12.67 -6.21 6.86
C ALA A 64 14.18 -6.39 6.75
N SER A 65 14.65 -7.16 5.76
CA SER A 65 16.09 -7.38 5.50
C SER A 65 16.83 -6.12 5.03
N LEU A 66 16.11 -5.16 4.42
CA LEU A 66 16.62 -3.84 4.05
C LEU A 66 16.60 -2.82 5.22
N GLY A 67 16.11 -3.23 6.39
CA GLY A 67 16.04 -2.38 7.59
C GLY A 67 14.80 -1.50 7.70
N SER A 68 13.78 -1.75 6.87
CA SER A 68 12.49 -1.04 6.90
C SER A 68 11.80 -1.12 8.26
N GLY A 69 11.12 -0.03 8.65
CA GLY A 69 9.97 -0.10 9.55
C GLY A 69 8.72 -0.55 8.80
N PHE A 70 7.58 -0.55 9.51
CA PHE A 70 6.29 -0.94 8.91
C PHE A 70 5.18 -0.02 9.38
N ASP A 71 4.29 0.37 8.47
CA ASP A 71 2.99 0.96 8.77
C ASP A 71 1.92 -0.13 8.65
N ILE A 72 1.18 -0.35 9.73
CA ILE A 72 0.11 -1.34 9.82
C ILE A 72 -1.20 -0.69 10.21
N VAL A 73 -2.32 -1.31 9.80
CA VAL A 73 -3.67 -0.82 10.10
C VAL A 73 -4.56 -1.86 10.79
N SER A 74 -3.99 -3.02 11.15
CA SER A 74 -4.69 -4.09 11.88
C SER A 74 -3.74 -4.98 12.65
N GLY A 75 -4.26 -5.72 13.64
CA GLY A 75 -3.53 -6.78 14.34
C GLY A 75 -3.10 -7.91 13.40
N GLY A 76 -3.87 -8.17 12.33
CA GLY A 76 -3.50 -9.15 11.30
C GLY A 76 -2.25 -8.74 10.52
N GLU A 77 -2.11 -7.46 10.19
CA GLU A 77 -0.89 -6.95 9.57
C GLU A 77 0.30 -7.00 10.53
N LEU A 78 0.10 -6.67 11.82
CA LEU A 78 1.15 -6.85 12.84
C LEU A 78 1.63 -8.30 12.90
N ALA A 79 0.70 -9.27 12.95
CA ALA A 79 1.04 -10.69 12.96
C ALA A 79 1.87 -11.08 11.72
N ARG A 80 1.57 -10.54 10.53
CA ARG A 80 2.36 -10.74 9.31
C ARG A 80 3.76 -10.16 9.40
N VAL A 81 3.88 -8.94 9.93
CA VAL A 81 5.18 -8.28 10.15
C VAL A 81 6.07 -9.13 11.04
N LEU A 82 5.54 -9.57 12.20
CA LEU A 82 6.28 -10.41 13.13
C LEU A 82 6.66 -11.77 12.54
N ALA A 83 5.72 -12.43 11.85
CA ALA A 83 5.97 -13.72 11.18
C ALA A 83 7.04 -13.63 10.08
N ALA A 84 7.16 -12.47 9.43
CA ALA A 84 8.17 -12.20 8.42
C ALA A 84 9.52 -11.75 8.99
N GLY A 85 9.66 -11.61 10.31
CA GLY A 85 10.88 -11.14 10.98
C GLY A 85 11.04 -9.62 11.00
N GLY A 86 9.95 -8.87 10.81
CA GLY A 86 9.95 -7.42 10.97
C GLY A 86 10.05 -7.00 12.44
N ASP A 87 10.61 -5.81 12.66
CA ASP A 87 10.86 -5.25 13.99
C ASP A 87 9.65 -4.45 14.48
N ALA A 88 9.00 -4.94 15.55
CA ALA A 88 7.89 -4.23 16.19
C ALA A 88 8.31 -2.82 16.67
N ALA A 89 9.54 -2.65 17.17
CA ALA A 89 10.04 -1.37 17.64
C ALA A 89 10.23 -0.32 16.52
N LYS A 90 10.11 -0.74 15.25
CA LYS A 90 10.06 0.11 14.06
C LYS A 90 8.67 0.14 13.40
N THR A 91 7.65 -0.45 14.04
CA THR A 91 6.31 -0.56 13.46
C THR A 91 5.39 0.51 14.04
N ILE A 92 4.69 1.23 13.14
CA ILE A 92 3.68 2.24 13.44
C ILE A 92 2.30 1.62 13.26
N PHE A 93 1.41 1.79 14.23
CA PHE A 93 0.04 1.28 14.15
C PHE A 93 -0.94 2.42 13.87
N SER A 94 -1.31 2.57 12.60
CA SER A 94 -2.29 3.53 12.08
C SER A 94 -3.69 2.91 11.98
N GLY A 95 -4.66 3.65 11.41
CA GLY A 95 -6.01 3.14 11.14
C GLY A 95 -7.05 3.52 12.19
N VAL A 96 -8.31 3.71 11.71
CA VAL A 96 -9.41 4.36 12.43
C VAL A 96 -10.20 3.44 13.39
N GLY A 97 -9.88 2.16 13.45
CA GLY A 97 -10.76 1.20 14.13
C GLY A 97 -10.01 0.18 15.00
N LYS A 98 -8.92 0.57 15.65
CA LYS A 98 -8.16 -0.34 16.54
C LYS A 98 -9.04 -0.87 17.66
N SER A 99 -9.22 -2.18 17.73
CA SER A 99 -9.91 -2.86 18.82
C SER A 99 -9.05 -2.96 20.07
N GLU A 100 -9.66 -3.19 21.25
CA GLU A 100 -8.90 -3.40 22.51
C GLU A 100 -7.92 -4.57 22.38
N ALA A 101 -8.32 -5.67 21.72
CA ALA A 101 -7.47 -6.84 21.51
C ALA A 101 -6.26 -6.54 20.63
N GLU A 102 -6.43 -5.75 19.56
CA GLU A 102 -5.33 -5.34 18.68
C GLU A 102 -4.37 -4.38 19.38
N ILE A 103 -4.88 -3.45 20.20
CA ILE A 103 -4.07 -2.54 21.03
C ILE A 103 -3.27 -3.35 22.05
N GLU A 104 -3.90 -4.31 22.74
CA GLU A 104 -3.23 -5.21 23.68
C GLU A 104 -2.12 -6.01 22.99
N PHE A 105 -2.41 -6.63 21.85
CA PHE A 105 -1.42 -7.36 21.06
C PHE A 105 -0.23 -6.47 20.67
N ALA A 106 -0.48 -5.25 20.17
CA ALA A 106 0.55 -4.31 19.76
C ALA A 106 1.39 -3.81 20.96
N LEU A 107 0.77 -3.55 22.13
CA LEU A 107 1.49 -3.20 23.36
C LEU A 107 2.36 -4.35 23.89
N HIS A 108 1.94 -5.60 23.72
CA HIS A 108 2.76 -6.76 24.05
C HIS A 108 3.92 -6.95 23.07
N ALA A 109 3.67 -6.73 21.78
CA ALA A 109 4.71 -6.79 20.74
C ALA A 109 5.73 -5.64 20.84
N GLY A 110 5.38 -4.54 21.50
CA GLY A 110 6.26 -3.38 21.67
C GLY A 110 6.37 -2.52 20.41
N VAL A 111 5.23 -2.23 19.75
CA VAL A 111 5.21 -1.34 18.59
C VAL A 111 5.75 0.04 18.93
N LYS A 112 6.37 0.70 17.95
CA LYS A 112 6.99 2.00 18.10
C LYS A 112 6.00 3.08 18.51
N CYS A 113 4.82 3.11 17.87
CA CYS A 113 3.85 4.17 18.07
C CYS A 113 2.46 3.74 17.62
N PHE A 114 1.42 4.23 18.31
CA PHE A 114 0.05 4.23 17.82
C PHE A 114 -0.27 5.61 17.25
N ASN A 115 -0.62 5.70 15.99
CA ASN A 115 -1.19 6.89 15.38
C ASN A 115 -2.68 6.93 15.68
N MET A 116 -3.08 7.77 16.64
CA MET A 116 -4.47 7.92 17.09
C MET A 116 -5.26 8.82 16.15
N GLU A 117 -6.47 8.42 15.81
CA GLU A 117 -7.28 9.07 14.78
C GLU A 117 -8.52 9.78 15.35
N SER A 118 -8.79 9.63 16.65
CA SER A 118 -9.96 10.24 17.30
C SER A 118 -9.81 10.32 18.82
N ILE A 119 -10.60 11.20 19.46
CA ILE A 119 -10.65 11.34 20.92
C ILE A 119 -11.09 10.03 21.60
N PRO A 120 -12.15 9.31 21.14
CA PRO A 120 -12.50 8.02 21.75
C PRO A 120 -11.39 6.95 21.68
N GLU A 121 -10.51 7.06 20.69
CA GLU A 121 -9.36 6.15 20.58
C GLU A 121 -8.29 6.46 21.63
N ILE A 122 -8.09 7.73 22.00
CA ILE A 122 -7.22 8.13 23.12
C ILE A 122 -7.66 7.42 24.40
N ASP A 123 -8.97 7.48 24.71
CA ASP A 123 -9.53 6.82 25.90
C ASP A 123 -9.36 5.30 25.87
N ARG A 124 -9.56 4.70 24.69
CA ARG A 124 -9.42 3.25 24.51
C ARG A 124 -7.98 2.79 24.74
N ILE A 125 -7.00 3.47 24.15
CA ILE A 125 -5.58 3.12 24.30
C ILE A 125 -5.14 3.35 25.75
N GLN A 126 -5.54 4.47 26.38
CA GLN A 126 -5.30 4.73 27.81
C GLN A 126 -5.83 3.59 28.68
N LYS A 127 -7.09 3.20 28.50
CA LYS A 127 -7.74 2.13 29.26
C LYS A 127 -7.02 0.78 29.13
N VAL A 128 -6.63 0.41 27.90
CA VAL A 128 -5.91 -0.85 27.66
C VAL A 128 -4.52 -0.79 28.26
N ALA A 129 -3.78 0.30 28.08
CA ALA A 129 -2.45 0.50 28.63
C ALA A 129 -2.47 0.44 30.17
N GLU A 130 -3.43 1.12 30.81
CA GLU A 130 -3.65 1.09 32.27
C GLU A 130 -3.91 -0.34 32.77
N ARG A 131 -4.85 -1.06 32.14
CA ARG A 131 -5.16 -2.46 32.48
C ARG A 131 -3.93 -3.37 32.43
N LEU A 132 -3.01 -3.10 31.52
CA LEU A 132 -1.77 -3.87 31.32
C LEU A 132 -0.60 -3.37 32.18
N GLY A 133 -0.76 -2.26 32.90
CA GLY A 133 0.33 -1.60 33.62
C GLY A 133 1.46 -1.12 32.70
N LYS A 134 1.13 -0.77 31.45
CA LYS A 134 2.07 -0.30 30.43
C LYS A 134 1.86 1.18 30.13
N THR A 135 2.83 1.79 29.48
CA THR A 135 2.70 3.13 28.87
C THR A 135 2.72 2.98 27.35
N ALA A 136 1.67 3.44 26.70
CA ALA A 136 1.55 3.39 25.24
C ALA A 136 2.27 4.59 24.59
N PRO A 137 3.24 4.37 23.68
CA PRO A 137 3.79 5.43 22.87
C PRO A 137 2.77 5.82 21.80
N VAL A 138 2.42 7.12 21.74
CA VAL A 138 1.34 7.60 20.88
C VAL A 138 1.74 8.83 20.08
N SER A 139 1.14 8.97 18.92
CA SER A 139 1.08 10.20 18.13
C SER A 139 -0.38 10.47 17.72
N LEU A 140 -0.71 11.70 17.36
CA LEU A 140 -2.01 12.01 16.82
C LEU A 140 -1.89 12.19 15.32
N ARG A 141 -2.75 11.51 14.56
CA ARG A 141 -2.92 11.79 13.15
C ARG A 141 -3.79 13.03 13.00
N VAL A 142 -3.18 14.07 12.48
CA VAL A 142 -3.84 15.36 12.25
C VAL A 142 -4.17 15.48 10.76
N ASN A 143 -5.43 15.78 10.47
CA ASN A 143 -5.86 16.12 9.12
C ASN A 143 -5.51 17.60 8.85
N PRO A 144 -4.52 17.90 7.99
CA PRO A 144 -4.07 19.27 7.77
C PRO A 144 -5.03 20.13 6.94
N ASP A 145 -6.17 19.58 6.49
CA ASP A 145 -7.14 20.24 5.62
C ASP A 145 -6.51 20.75 4.30
N VAL A 146 -5.75 19.87 3.66
CA VAL A 146 -5.10 20.09 2.35
C VAL A 146 -5.76 19.22 1.31
N ASP A 147 -6.10 19.79 0.16
CA ASP A 147 -6.64 19.05 -0.97
C ASP A 147 -5.54 18.35 -1.76
N ALA A 148 -5.52 17.03 -1.69
CA ALA A 148 -4.57 16.19 -2.40
C ALA A 148 -4.83 16.09 -3.91
N LYS A 149 -5.95 16.61 -4.41
CA LYS A 149 -6.36 16.58 -5.83
C LYS A 149 -6.29 15.18 -6.47
N THR A 150 -6.63 14.15 -5.68
CA THR A 150 -6.63 12.74 -6.10
C THR A 150 -8.05 12.19 -6.20
N HIS A 151 -8.20 10.94 -6.65
CA HIS A 151 -9.51 10.29 -6.72
C HIS A 151 -10.22 10.35 -5.34
N PRO A 152 -11.52 10.69 -5.26
CA PRO A 152 -12.23 10.91 -4.00
C PRO A 152 -12.12 9.76 -2.98
N TYR A 153 -12.06 8.51 -3.44
CA TYR A 153 -11.95 7.33 -2.57
C TYR A 153 -10.57 7.12 -1.95
N ILE A 154 -9.52 7.79 -2.46
CA ILE A 154 -8.15 7.68 -1.95
C ILE A 154 -7.59 9.00 -1.39
N SER A 155 -8.41 10.08 -1.37
CA SER A 155 -8.11 11.33 -0.67
C SER A 155 -8.44 11.19 0.82
N THR A 156 -7.53 11.58 1.70
CA THR A 156 -7.70 11.48 3.17
C THR A 156 -7.46 12.79 3.91
N GLY A 157 -7.09 13.87 3.20
CA GLY A 157 -6.69 15.17 3.76
C GLY A 157 -7.82 16.19 3.95
N LEU A 158 -9.07 15.88 3.57
CA LEU A 158 -10.20 16.80 3.64
C LEU A 158 -11.04 16.59 4.91
N LYS A 159 -11.72 17.66 5.37
CA LYS A 159 -12.55 17.68 6.60
C LYS A 159 -13.66 16.62 6.63
N ALA A 160 -14.20 16.23 5.47
CA ALA A 160 -15.27 15.23 5.37
C ALA A 160 -14.79 13.78 5.47
N ASN A 161 -13.49 13.54 5.58
CA ASN A 161 -12.92 12.20 5.66
C ASN A 161 -12.99 11.65 7.09
N LYS A 162 -13.11 10.31 7.19
CA LYS A 162 -13.13 9.59 8.48
C LYS A 162 -11.76 9.56 9.19
N PHE A 163 -10.70 10.05 8.56
CA PHE A 163 -9.32 9.92 9.02
C PHE A 163 -8.85 11.16 9.78
N GLY A 164 -8.13 10.90 10.87
CA GLY A 164 -7.42 11.91 11.64
C GLY A 164 -8.31 12.86 12.41
N ILE A 165 -7.68 13.62 13.29
CA ILE A 165 -8.29 14.71 14.06
C ILE A 165 -8.20 16.00 13.22
N ALA A 166 -9.26 16.77 13.18
CA ALA A 166 -9.25 18.03 12.43
C ALA A 166 -8.16 18.97 12.97
N TYR A 167 -7.50 19.70 12.09
CA TYR A 167 -6.40 20.62 12.46
C TYR A 167 -6.80 21.62 13.56
N ALA A 168 -8.03 22.12 13.49
CA ALA A 168 -8.57 23.07 14.47
C ALA A 168 -8.67 22.49 15.89
N ASP A 169 -8.91 21.17 15.99
CA ASP A 169 -9.14 20.48 17.26
C ASP A 169 -7.86 19.81 17.79
N ALA A 170 -6.81 19.76 16.97
CA ALA A 170 -5.60 18.98 17.24
C ALA A 170 -4.90 19.42 18.55
N LEU A 171 -4.81 20.74 18.80
CA LEU A 171 -4.16 21.26 20.02
C LEU A 171 -4.88 20.79 21.29
N GLU A 172 -6.20 20.87 21.30
CA GLU A 172 -7.01 20.37 22.44
C GLU A 172 -6.90 18.85 22.59
N ALA A 173 -6.87 18.11 21.49
CA ALA A 173 -6.66 16.67 21.53
C ALA A 173 -5.29 16.29 22.13
N TYR A 174 -4.22 17.02 21.79
CA TYR A 174 -2.89 16.85 22.41
C TYR A 174 -2.91 17.18 23.90
N ARG A 175 -3.55 18.29 24.31
CA ARG A 175 -3.74 18.64 25.72
C ARG A 175 -4.51 17.56 26.47
N TYR A 176 -5.52 16.99 25.83
CA TYR A 176 -6.28 15.88 26.41
C TYR A 176 -5.43 14.63 26.57
N ALA A 177 -4.71 14.23 25.52
CA ALA A 177 -3.81 13.08 25.56
C ALA A 177 -2.68 13.25 26.59
N ALA A 178 -2.14 14.45 26.75
CA ALA A 178 -1.07 14.77 27.72
C ALA A 178 -1.50 14.61 29.19
N ARG A 179 -2.80 14.65 29.48
CA ARG A 179 -3.34 14.41 30.84
C ARG A 179 -3.55 12.92 31.16
N GLN A 180 -3.38 12.03 30.17
CA GLN A 180 -3.58 10.60 30.35
C GLN A 180 -2.32 9.96 30.96
N SER A 181 -2.47 9.21 32.05
CA SER A 181 -1.36 8.69 32.86
C SER A 181 -0.57 7.55 32.21
N HIS A 182 -1.19 6.82 31.27
CA HIS A 182 -0.59 5.66 30.59
C HIS A 182 -0.34 5.90 29.10
N LEU A 183 -0.34 7.17 28.67
CA LEU A 183 0.07 7.56 27.32
C LEU A 183 1.39 8.35 27.37
N LYS A 184 2.27 8.09 26.41
CA LYS A 184 3.46 8.89 26.15
C LYS A 184 3.35 9.48 24.77
N ILE A 185 3.09 10.77 24.66
CA ILE A 185 3.08 11.47 23.37
C ILE A 185 4.52 11.54 22.86
N ILE A 186 4.77 11.02 21.67
CA ILE A 186 6.10 11.00 21.05
C ILE A 186 6.13 11.56 19.63
N GLY A 187 4.98 11.82 18.99
CA GLY A 187 4.99 12.27 17.60
C GLY A 187 3.71 12.93 17.13
N ILE A 188 3.75 13.30 15.86
CA ILE A 188 2.63 13.78 15.07
C ILE A 188 2.66 13.08 13.71
N ASP A 189 1.48 12.69 13.22
CA ASP A 189 1.29 12.05 11.92
C ASP A 189 0.34 12.88 11.04
N CYS A 190 0.61 12.87 9.74
CA CYS A 190 -0.36 13.30 8.74
C CYS A 190 -0.25 12.44 7.48
N HIS A 191 -1.40 12.14 6.88
CA HIS A 191 -1.48 11.46 5.60
C HIS A 191 -2.64 12.03 4.79
N ILE A 192 -2.36 12.65 3.65
CA ILE A 192 -3.34 13.44 2.90
C ILE A 192 -3.99 12.71 1.73
N GLY A 193 -3.41 11.58 1.30
CA GLY A 193 -3.96 10.80 0.18
C GLY A 193 -2.98 9.84 -0.43
N SER A 194 -3.35 9.29 -1.57
CA SER A 194 -2.56 8.30 -2.32
C SER A 194 -2.55 8.67 -3.81
N GLN A 195 -1.50 8.24 -4.52
CA GLN A 195 -1.28 8.56 -5.94
C GLN A 195 -1.15 10.07 -6.19
N LEU A 196 -0.39 10.76 -5.33
CA LEU A 196 -0.06 12.17 -5.55
C LEU A 196 1.09 12.28 -6.56
N THR A 197 0.83 12.99 -7.64
CA THR A 197 1.79 13.28 -8.73
C THR A 197 2.34 14.71 -8.64
N ASP A 198 1.77 15.55 -7.75
CA ASP A 198 2.25 16.89 -7.41
C ASP A 198 2.75 16.91 -5.96
N LEU A 199 3.94 17.50 -5.74
CA LEU A 199 4.54 17.64 -4.40
C LEU A 199 3.91 18.77 -3.58
N SER A 200 3.25 19.74 -4.22
CA SER A 200 2.75 20.94 -3.53
C SER A 200 1.84 20.62 -2.35
N PRO A 201 0.85 19.69 -2.44
CA PRO A 201 0.03 19.31 -1.31
C PRO A 201 0.81 18.66 -0.16
N LEU A 202 1.83 17.85 -0.48
CA LEU A 202 2.68 17.20 0.54
C LEU A 202 3.51 18.23 1.30
N ILE A 203 4.06 19.23 0.60
CA ILE A 203 4.84 20.32 1.17
C ILE A 203 3.93 21.21 2.03
N GLU A 204 2.75 21.60 1.54
CA GLU A 204 1.78 22.39 2.29
C GLU A 204 1.33 21.68 3.58
N ALA A 205 1.06 20.37 3.50
CA ALA A 205 0.72 19.57 4.68
C ALA A 205 1.85 19.59 5.71
N CYS A 206 3.11 19.41 5.28
CA CYS A 206 4.27 19.49 6.15
C CYS A 206 4.40 20.86 6.83
N GLU A 207 4.22 21.97 6.10
CA GLU A 207 4.24 23.33 6.65
C GLU A 207 3.19 23.51 7.75
N ARG A 208 1.96 23.12 7.48
CA ARG A 208 0.85 23.24 8.45
C ARG A 208 1.10 22.42 9.70
N ILE A 209 1.60 21.20 9.56
CA ILE A 209 1.89 20.33 10.69
C ILE A 209 3.04 20.90 11.53
N LEU A 210 4.08 21.46 10.92
CA LEU A 210 5.20 22.05 11.65
C LEU A 210 4.79 23.29 12.45
N ILE A 211 3.83 24.10 11.97
CA ILE A 211 3.24 25.19 12.76
C ILE A 211 2.57 24.64 14.05
N LEU A 212 1.87 23.51 13.93
CA LEU A 212 1.26 22.88 15.12
C LEU A 212 2.34 22.30 16.05
N VAL A 213 3.43 21.74 15.53
CA VAL A 213 4.57 21.25 16.31
C VAL A 213 5.17 22.39 17.16
N ASP A 214 5.37 23.57 16.59
CA ASP A 214 5.89 24.73 17.32
C ASP A 214 4.94 25.18 18.43
N ARG A 215 3.63 25.23 18.15
CA ARG A 215 2.61 25.56 19.16
C ARG A 215 2.53 24.55 20.31
N LEU A 216 2.73 23.26 20.01
CA LEU A 216 2.80 22.20 21.02
C LEU A 216 4.05 22.35 21.91
N ALA A 217 5.19 22.69 21.30
CA ALA A 217 6.42 22.94 22.03
C ALA A 217 6.31 24.14 22.96
N ASP A 218 5.65 25.23 22.54
CA ASP A 218 5.36 26.42 23.38
C ASP A 218 4.52 26.05 24.62
N GLU A 219 3.72 24.97 24.53
CA GLU A 219 2.93 24.43 25.65
C GLU A 219 3.64 23.32 26.45
N GLY A 220 4.90 23.06 26.14
CA GLY A 220 5.70 22.03 26.81
C GLY A 220 5.45 20.60 26.30
N ILE A 221 4.69 20.41 25.22
CA ILE A 221 4.50 19.13 24.55
C ILE A 221 5.55 18.99 23.45
N VAL A 222 6.68 18.37 23.80
CA VAL A 222 7.82 18.20 22.89
C VAL A 222 7.72 16.86 22.18
N LEU A 223 7.68 16.89 20.84
CA LEU A 223 7.58 15.71 19.99
C LEU A 223 8.96 15.17 19.59
N GLU A 224 9.08 13.85 19.49
CA GLU A 224 10.30 13.14 19.10
C GLU A 224 10.35 12.91 17.57
N HIS A 225 9.18 12.76 16.92
CA HIS A 225 9.11 12.49 15.48
C HIS A 225 7.98 13.22 14.75
N LEU A 226 8.21 13.42 13.47
CA LEU A 226 7.25 13.88 12.48
C LEU A 226 7.03 12.73 11.48
N ASP A 227 5.80 12.24 11.37
CA ASP A 227 5.39 11.29 10.35
C ASP A 227 4.63 12.03 9.24
N LEU A 228 5.14 11.95 8.02
CA LEU A 228 4.51 12.56 6.85
C LEU A 228 3.68 11.55 6.04
N GLY A 229 3.52 10.33 6.56
CA GLY A 229 2.79 9.28 5.89
C GLY A 229 3.42 8.85 4.56
N GLY A 230 2.59 8.41 3.65
CA GLY A 230 2.97 8.08 2.29
C GLY A 230 2.31 9.00 1.27
N GLY A 231 1.85 8.41 0.17
CA GLY A 231 1.03 9.11 -0.81
C GLY A 231 1.69 9.38 -2.15
N VAL A 232 3.01 9.37 -2.24
CA VAL A 232 3.74 9.55 -3.51
C VAL A 232 3.24 8.56 -4.55
N GLY A 233 2.86 9.08 -5.71
CA GLY A 233 2.32 8.32 -6.84
C GLY A 233 3.38 7.56 -7.62
N ILE A 234 2.88 6.69 -8.51
CA ILE A 234 3.68 5.94 -9.48
C ILE A 234 3.14 6.15 -10.89
N VAL A 235 3.90 5.73 -11.89
CA VAL A 235 3.43 5.71 -13.28
C VAL A 235 2.54 4.50 -13.51
N TYR A 236 1.30 4.73 -13.96
CA TYR A 236 0.40 3.72 -14.50
C TYR A 236 0.25 3.84 -16.01
N GLN A 237 0.19 5.05 -16.52
CA GLN A 237 0.03 5.35 -17.96
C GLN A 237 1.08 6.35 -18.44
N ASP A 238 0.96 7.60 -18.09
CA ASP A 238 1.78 8.73 -18.55
C ASP A 238 2.02 9.79 -17.44
N GLU A 239 1.77 9.40 -16.18
CA GLU A 239 1.96 10.32 -15.07
C GLU A 239 3.43 10.70 -14.89
N THR A 240 3.70 11.95 -14.55
CA THR A 240 5.01 12.38 -14.07
C THR A 240 5.09 12.08 -12.58
N VAL A 241 6.03 11.24 -12.19
CA VAL A 241 6.27 10.91 -10.78
C VAL A 241 7.02 12.06 -10.10
N PRO A 242 6.63 12.43 -8.86
CA PRO A 242 7.35 13.42 -8.08
C PRO A 242 8.82 13.05 -7.86
N ASP A 243 9.71 14.04 -7.97
CA ASP A 243 11.12 13.89 -7.63
C ASP A 243 11.28 13.80 -6.10
N LEU A 244 11.69 12.63 -5.61
CA LEU A 244 11.93 12.39 -4.18
C LEU A 244 13.05 13.26 -3.62
N GLY A 245 14.05 13.62 -4.43
CA GLY A 245 15.13 14.52 -4.02
C GLY A 245 14.61 15.94 -3.78
N ALA A 246 13.76 16.46 -4.68
CA ALA A 246 13.11 17.75 -4.50
C ALA A 246 12.18 17.76 -3.27
N TYR A 247 11.44 16.68 -3.06
CA TYR A 247 10.60 16.51 -1.86
C TYR A 247 11.45 16.51 -0.58
N ALA A 248 12.52 15.74 -0.54
CA ALA A 248 13.42 15.67 0.60
C ALA A 248 14.05 17.03 0.94
N GLN A 249 14.51 17.79 -0.08
CA GLN A 249 15.07 19.13 0.11
C GLN A 249 14.04 20.10 0.68
N ALA A 250 12.79 20.06 0.18
CA ALA A 250 11.73 20.91 0.71
C ALA A 250 11.43 20.57 2.18
N VAL A 251 11.26 19.28 2.51
CA VAL A 251 11.03 18.81 3.88
C VAL A 251 12.19 19.19 4.81
N GLN A 252 13.45 19.02 4.37
CA GLN A 252 14.64 19.38 5.14
C GLN A 252 14.64 20.88 5.46
N LYS A 253 14.35 21.72 4.48
CA LYS A 253 14.26 23.17 4.67
C LYS A 253 13.16 23.54 5.68
N LEU A 254 12.01 22.90 5.62
CA LEU A 254 10.88 23.13 6.51
C LEU A 254 11.16 22.68 7.95
N ILE A 255 11.72 21.49 8.14
CA ILE A 255 12.11 20.99 9.47
C ILE A 255 13.12 21.94 10.12
N GLY A 256 14.08 22.45 9.34
CA GLY A 256 15.06 23.44 9.82
C GLY A 256 15.90 22.90 10.98
N THR A 257 15.89 23.61 12.12
CA THR A 257 16.66 23.25 13.32
C THR A 257 15.90 22.38 14.33
N ARG A 258 14.63 21.99 14.03
CA ARG A 258 13.82 21.17 14.93
C ARG A 258 14.41 19.77 15.06
N ARG A 259 14.45 19.25 16.29
CA ARG A 259 15.00 17.92 16.60
C ARG A 259 13.93 16.83 16.43
N LEU A 260 13.42 16.69 15.22
CA LEU A 260 12.41 15.69 14.87
C LEU A 260 13.05 14.59 14.02
N LYS A 261 12.76 13.33 14.36
CA LYS A 261 13.03 12.18 13.48
C LYS A 261 11.95 12.12 12.43
N LEU A 262 12.35 12.01 11.16
CA LEU A 262 11.39 11.86 10.08
C LEU A 262 10.94 10.39 9.94
N ILE A 263 9.64 10.19 9.79
CA ILE A 263 9.03 8.92 9.40
C ILE A 263 8.31 9.12 8.07
N LEU A 264 8.42 8.13 7.18
CA LEU A 264 7.73 8.07 5.89
C LEU A 264 7.07 6.70 5.75
N GLU A 265 5.84 6.65 5.23
CA GLU A 265 5.04 5.43 5.12
C GLU A 265 4.70 5.07 3.65
N PRO A 266 5.69 4.93 2.75
CA PRO A 266 5.42 4.56 1.38
C PRO A 266 4.86 3.13 1.29
N GLY A 267 3.82 2.96 0.49
CA GLY A 267 3.26 1.65 0.16
C GLY A 267 3.26 1.43 -1.34
N ARG A 268 2.38 2.15 -2.05
CA ARG A 268 2.25 2.06 -3.51
C ARG A 268 3.58 2.26 -4.23
N SER A 269 4.32 3.28 -3.89
CA SER A 269 5.59 3.62 -4.55
C SER A 269 6.71 2.61 -4.32
N LEU A 270 6.58 1.73 -3.31
CA LEU A 270 7.56 0.66 -3.08
C LEU A 270 7.24 -0.63 -3.87
N VAL A 271 5.96 -0.96 -4.05
CA VAL A 271 5.59 -2.28 -4.60
C VAL A 271 4.80 -2.21 -5.90
N GLY A 272 4.20 -1.05 -6.24
CA GLY A 272 3.27 -0.94 -7.36
C GLY A 272 3.87 -1.37 -8.68
N ASN A 273 4.95 -0.72 -9.11
CA ASN A 273 5.61 -0.99 -10.39
C ASN A 273 6.48 -2.26 -10.35
N ALA A 274 6.83 -2.75 -9.16
CA ALA A 274 7.58 -4.00 -9.01
C ALA A 274 6.74 -5.24 -9.29
N GLY A 275 5.40 -5.15 -9.33
CA GLY A 275 4.51 -6.29 -9.53
C GLY A 275 3.71 -6.23 -10.82
N SER A 276 3.51 -7.38 -11.43
CA SER A 276 2.68 -7.61 -12.62
C SER A 276 1.70 -8.75 -12.38
N LEU A 277 0.57 -8.75 -13.08
CA LEU A 277 -0.37 -9.87 -13.15
C LEU A 277 -0.31 -10.48 -14.56
N LEU A 278 -0.02 -11.77 -14.65
CA LEU A 278 -0.10 -12.54 -15.88
C LEU A 278 -1.46 -13.15 -16.04
N ALA A 279 -2.01 -13.08 -17.25
CA ALA A 279 -3.28 -13.68 -17.62
C ALA A 279 -3.16 -14.39 -18.97
N ARG A 280 -3.96 -15.41 -19.19
CA ARG A 280 -4.06 -16.12 -20.47
C ARG A 280 -5.33 -15.68 -21.19
N VAL A 281 -5.22 -15.43 -22.48
CA VAL A 281 -6.39 -15.20 -23.35
C VAL A 281 -7.13 -16.52 -23.54
N GLU A 282 -8.37 -16.55 -23.08
CA GLU A 282 -9.26 -17.68 -23.24
C GLU A 282 -10.02 -17.61 -24.57
N PHE A 283 -10.55 -16.42 -24.90
CA PHE A 283 -11.33 -16.21 -26.11
C PHE A 283 -11.16 -14.77 -26.63
N VAL A 284 -11.23 -14.60 -27.94
CA VAL A 284 -11.40 -13.31 -28.60
C VAL A 284 -12.79 -13.26 -29.23
N LYS A 285 -13.65 -12.37 -28.75
CA LYS A 285 -15.02 -12.20 -29.26
C LYS A 285 -15.12 -10.93 -30.06
N HIS A 286 -15.44 -11.07 -31.33
CA HIS A 286 -15.75 -9.96 -32.22
C HIS A 286 -17.25 -9.63 -32.14
N GLY A 287 -17.58 -8.38 -31.86
CA GLY A 287 -18.93 -7.87 -31.82
C GLY A 287 -19.14 -6.75 -32.83
N GLU A 288 -20.40 -6.46 -33.15
CA GLU A 288 -20.74 -5.36 -34.07
C GLU A 288 -20.37 -3.98 -33.51
N GLU A 289 -20.58 -3.76 -32.23
CA GLU A 289 -20.30 -2.49 -31.55
C GLU A 289 -18.95 -2.50 -30.82
N LYS A 290 -18.58 -3.63 -30.21
CA LYS A 290 -17.41 -3.74 -29.37
C LYS A 290 -16.81 -5.15 -29.38
N ASN A 291 -15.47 -5.21 -29.37
CA ASN A 291 -14.74 -6.47 -29.24
C ASN A 291 -14.33 -6.71 -27.79
N PHE A 292 -14.17 -7.98 -27.43
CA PHE A 292 -13.75 -8.42 -26.11
C PHE A 292 -12.62 -9.44 -26.22
N VAL A 293 -11.59 -9.25 -25.38
CA VAL A 293 -10.57 -10.27 -25.11
C VAL A 293 -10.84 -10.79 -23.69
N MET A 294 -11.33 -12.02 -23.61
CA MET A 294 -11.61 -12.68 -22.35
C MET A 294 -10.35 -13.37 -21.86
N VAL A 295 -9.96 -13.08 -20.63
CA VAL A 295 -8.79 -13.67 -19.99
C VAL A 295 -9.19 -14.44 -18.73
N ASP A 296 -8.30 -15.30 -18.24
CA ASP A 296 -8.50 -16.07 -17.01
C ASP A 296 -8.36 -15.28 -15.71
N ALA A 297 -7.75 -14.08 -15.75
CA ALA A 297 -7.75 -13.13 -14.65
C ALA A 297 -9.02 -12.26 -14.65
N ALA A 298 -9.44 -11.76 -13.47
CA ALA A 298 -10.69 -11.03 -13.33
C ALA A 298 -10.61 -9.96 -12.23
N MET A 299 -11.73 -9.26 -12.00
CA MET A 299 -11.85 -8.27 -10.91
C MET A 299 -11.61 -8.89 -9.53
N ASN A 300 -11.82 -10.19 -9.35
CA ASN A 300 -11.48 -10.88 -8.11
C ASN A 300 -9.97 -10.99 -7.88
N ASP A 301 -9.15 -10.95 -8.93
CA ASP A 301 -7.68 -10.95 -8.84
C ASP A 301 -7.15 -9.51 -8.75
N LEU A 302 -7.64 -8.59 -9.59
CA LEU A 302 -7.24 -7.19 -9.66
C LEU A 302 -8.49 -6.29 -9.71
N MET A 303 -8.96 -5.86 -8.54
CA MET A 303 -10.21 -5.11 -8.40
C MET A 303 -10.11 -3.65 -8.84
N ARG A 304 -8.92 -3.09 -8.90
CA ARG A 304 -8.70 -1.65 -9.10
C ARG A 304 -9.33 -1.06 -10.37
N PRO A 305 -9.29 -1.71 -11.54
CA PRO A 305 -10.00 -1.21 -12.72
C PRO A 305 -11.51 -1.09 -12.50
N ALA A 306 -12.13 -2.12 -11.93
CA ALA A 306 -13.58 -2.12 -11.66
C ALA A 306 -13.99 -1.12 -10.56
N LEU A 307 -13.20 -0.97 -9.50
CA LEU A 307 -13.54 -0.15 -8.33
C LEU A 307 -13.21 1.35 -8.52
N TYR A 308 -12.11 1.65 -9.19
CA TYR A 308 -11.57 3.01 -9.29
C TYR A 308 -11.46 3.51 -10.73
N ASP A 309 -11.91 2.73 -11.72
CA ASP A 309 -11.61 2.95 -13.15
C ASP A 309 -10.10 3.12 -13.42
N ALA A 310 -9.28 2.41 -12.60
CA ALA A 310 -7.84 2.57 -12.60
C ALA A 310 -7.23 1.97 -13.86
N TYR A 311 -6.35 2.75 -14.50
CA TYR A 311 -5.58 2.29 -15.64
C TYR A 311 -4.46 1.35 -15.17
N HIS A 312 -4.27 0.26 -15.94
CA HIS A 312 -3.08 -0.59 -15.92
C HIS A 312 -2.64 -0.82 -17.36
N HIS A 313 -1.35 -0.70 -17.66
CA HIS A 313 -0.84 -1.03 -18.99
C HIS A 313 -0.95 -2.54 -19.20
N ILE A 314 -1.50 -2.94 -20.36
CA ILE A 314 -1.69 -4.34 -20.74
C ILE A 314 -1.01 -4.56 -22.08
N GLU A 315 -0.15 -5.57 -22.17
CA GLU A 315 0.58 -5.91 -23.38
C GLU A 315 0.76 -7.42 -23.51
N ALA A 316 0.95 -7.89 -24.75
CA ALA A 316 1.22 -9.30 -24.99
C ALA A 316 2.65 -9.66 -24.57
N VAL A 317 2.81 -10.79 -23.87
CA VAL A 317 4.13 -11.31 -23.44
C VAL A 317 5.01 -11.62 -24.63
N GLU A 318 4.42 -12.14 -25.71
CA GLU A 318 5.08 -12.40 -26.99
C GLU A 318 4.42 -11.56 -28.08
N PRO A 319 5.08 -10.49 -28.57
CA PRO A 319 4.53 -9.68 -29.65
C PRO A 319 4.31 -10.49 -30.92
N LYS A 320 3.15 -10.35 -31.54
CA LYS A 320 2.78 -11.00 -32.81
C LYS A 320 2.71 -10.00 -33.94
N ASN A 321 3.00 -10.45 -35.14
CA ASN A 321 2.84 -9.66 -36.37
C ASN A 321 1.46 -9.90 -37.00
N ILE A 322 0.40 -9.59 -36.24
CA ILE A 322 -0.98 -9.60 -36.67
C ILE A 322 -1.60 -8.22 -36.46
N PRO A 323 -2.65 -7.85 -37.21
CA PRO A 323 -3.34 -6.59 -36.99
C PRO A 323 -3.85 -6.48 -35.55
N PRO A 324 -3.60 -5.35 -34.87
CA PRO A 324 -4.12 -5.16 -33.52
C PRO A 324 -5.65 -4.99 -33.55
N LEU A 325 -6.30 -5.45 -32.49
CA LEU A 325 -7.73 -5.31 -32.24
C LEU A 325 -7.96 -4.35 -31.08
N THR A 326 -8.85 -3.35 -31.29
CA THR A 326 -9.34 -2.55 -30.16
C THR A 326 -10.45 -3.34 -29.45
N ALA A 327 -10.22 -3.65 -28.16
CA ALA A 327 -11.13 -4.47 -27.38
C ALA A 327 -11.08 -4.09 -25.88
N ASP A 328 -12.14 -4.45 -25.16
CA ASP A 328 -12.08 -4.50 -23.68
C ASP A 328 -11.47 -5.84 -23.26
N ILE A 329 -10.54 -5.75 -22.31
CA ILE A 329 -9.95 -6.92 -21.65
C ILE A 329 -10.81 -7.22 -20.44
N VAL A 330 -11.48 -8.38 -20.46
CA VAL A 330 -12.49 -8.75 -19.46
C VAL A 330 -12.18 -10.12 -18.86
N GLY A 331 -12.60 -10.32 -17.63
CA GLY A 331 -12.50 -11.60 -16.94
C GLY A 331 -13.76 -12.46 -17.06
N PRO A 332 -13.77 -13.63 -16.38
CA PRO A 332 -14.87 -14.57 -16.39
C PRO A 332 -15.87 -14.35 -15.24
N ILE A 333 -15.80 -13.30 -14.47
CA ILE A 333 -16.77 -13.00 -13.41
C ILE A 333 -18.12 -12.64 -14.03
N CYS A 334 -19.20 -13.20 -13.46
CA CYS A 334 -20.58 -13.00 -13.95
C CYS A 334 -21.12 -11.60 -13.57
N GLU A 335 -20.41 -10.55 -14.01
CA GLU A 335 -20.74 -9.16 -13.74
C GLU A 335 -20.22 -8.26 -14.87
N THR A 336 -21.03 -7.29 -15.32
CA THR A 336 -20.65 -6.34 -16.37
C THR A 336 -19.47 -5.46 -15.97
N GLY A 337 -19.27 -5.27 -14.67
CA GLY A 337 -18.13 -4.51 -14.11
C GLY A 337 -16.79 -5.25 -14.15
N ASP A 338 -16.76 -6.50 -14.60
CA ASP A 338 -15.52 -7.29 -14.66
C ASP A 338 -14.68 -6.95 -15.90
N PHE A 339 -13.91 -5.91 -15.80
CA PHE A 339 -12.90 -5.53 -16.79
C PHE A 339 -11.55 -5.23 -16.13
N LEU A 340 -10.49 -5.54 -16.88
CA LEU A 340 -9.10 -5.23 -16.51
C LEU A 340 -8.58 -4.03 -17.31
N GLY A 341 -9.17 -3.74 -18.48
CA GLY A 341 -8.87 -2.57 -19.27
C GLY A 341 -9.89 -2.36 -20.38
N LYS A 342 -10.29 -1.12 -20.61
CA LYS A 342 -11.23 -0.72 -21.66
C LYS A 342 -10.47 -0.17 -22.87
N ASP A 343 -11.01 -0.43 -24.06
CA ASP A 343 -10.53 0.14 -25.33
C ASP A 343 -9.01 -0.03 -25.57
N ARG A 344 -8.51 -1.26 -25.26
CA ARG A 344 -7.09 -1.60 -25.45
C ARG A 344 -6.82 -2.02 -26.88
N ASN A 345 -5.72 -1.52 -27.46
CA ASN A 345 -5.30 -1.89 -28.79
C ASN A 345 -4.20 -2.96 -28.69
N LEU A 346 -4.58 -4.24 -28.92
CA LEU A 346 -3.72 -5.41 -28.70
C LEU A 346 -3.70 -6.33 -29.90
N ALA A 347 -2.53 -6.87 -30.23
CA ALA A 347 -2.32 -7.96 -31.16
C ALA A 347 -2.21 -9.27 -30.39
N CYS A 348 -3.33 -9.97 -30.16
CA CYS A 348 -3.37 -11.22 -29.43
C CYS A 348 -4.44 -12.17 -29.98
N GLU A 349 -4.26 -13.46 -29.70
CA GLU A 349 -5.13 -14.56 -30.04
C GLU A 349 -5.38 -15.47 -28.84
N GLU A 350 -6.32 -16.40 -28.95
CA GLU A 350 -6.58 -17.43 -27.95
C GLU A 350 -5.29 -18.20 -27.57
N GLY A 351 -5.07 -18.39 -26.29
CA GLY A 351 -3.88 -19.04 -25.73
C GLY A 351 -2.71 -18.10 -25.44
N ASP A 352 -2.72 -16.85 -25.92
CA ASP A 352 -1.66 -15.89 -25.66
C ASP A 352 -1.59 -15.46 -24.20
N LEU A 353 -0.39 -15.08 -23.77
CA LEU A 353 -0.17 -14.51 -22.44
C LEU A 353 -0.18 -12.98 -22.54
N LEU A 354 -0.93 -12.36 -21.65
CA LEU A 354 -0.91 -10.93 -21.40
C LEU A 354 -0.26 -10.63 -20.06
N VAL A 355 0.46 -9.52 -19.98
CA VAL A 355 0.97 -8.96 -18.74
C VAL A 355 0.25 -7.65 -18.42
N ILE A 356 -0.29 -7.55 -17.22
CA ILE A 356 -0.93 -6.36 -16.67
C ILE A 356 0.08 -5.74 -15.70
N ARG A 357 0.62 -4.57 -16.07
CA ARG A 357 1.70 -3.90 -15.35
C ARG A 357 1.21 -3.16 -14.11
N SER A 358 2.14 -2.79 -13.25
CA SER A 358 1.90 -1.94 -12.05
C SER A 358 0.84 -2.52 -11.11
N ALA A 359 0.75 -3.86 -11.03
CA ALA A 359 -0.22 -4.59 -10.22
C ALA A 359 0.28 -4.97 -8.82
N GLY A 360 1.48 -4.52 -8.44
CA GLY A 360 2.12 -4.92 -7.17
C GLY A 360 1.47 -4.35 -5.92
N ALA A 361 0.84 -3.17 -6.01
CA ALA A 361 0.14 -2.53 -4.91
C ALA A 361 -1.38 -2.63 -5.08
N TYR A 362 -2.07 -3.01 -4.00
CA TYR A 362 -3.54 -3.11 -3.96
C TYR A 362 -4.12 -4.03 -5.05
N GLY A 363 -3.33 -5.00 -5.53
CA GLY A 363 -3.74 -6.10 -6.37
C GLY A 363 -4.06 -7.32 -5.51
N ALA A 364 -3.08 -8.20 -5.29
CA ALA A 364 -3.26 -9.42 -4.48
C ALA A 364 -3.81 -9.15 -3.07
N SER A 365 -3.51 -7.99 -2.45
CA SER A 365 -4.04 -7.62 -1.14
C SER A 365 -5.56 -7.33 -1.14
N MET A 366 -6.14 -6.94 -2.27
CA MET A 366 -7.58 -6.70 -2.44
C MET A 366 -8.30 -7.85 -3.15
N ALA A 367 -7.59 -8.94 -3.49
CA ALA A 367 -8.17 -10.09 -4.15
C ALA A 367 -9.23 -10.78 -3.27
N SER A 368 -10.24 -11.35 -3.92
CA SER A 368 -11.35 -12.04 -3.29
C SER A 368 -11.64 -13.39 -3.94
N ASN A 369 -12.60 -14.12 -3.38
CA ASN A 369 -13.10 -15.37 -3.93
C ASN A 369 -14.46 -15.19 -4.64
N TYR A 370 -14.72 -14.00 -5.21
CA TYR A 370 -15.96 -13.76 -5.94
C TYR A 370 -16.16 -14.81 -7.03
N ASN A 371 -17.38 -15.30 -7.20
CA ASN A 371 -17.77 -16.49 -8.00
C ASN A 371 -16.98 -17.77 -7.62
N THR A 372 -16.52 -17.91 -6.38
CA THR A 372 -15.73 -19.05 -5.86
C THR A 372 -14.43 -19.28 -6.65
N ARG A 373 -13.86 -18.21 -7.24
CA ARG A 373 -12.57 -18.29 -7.93
C ARG A 373 -11.42 -18.30 -6.92
N SER A 374 -10.43 -19.15 -7.19
CA SER A 374 -9.24 -19.26 -6.34
C SER A 374 -8.34 -18.05 -6.47
N ARG A 375 -7.77 -17.60 -5.36
CA ARG A 375 -6.74 -16.55 -5.38
C ARG A 375 -5.50 -17.04 -6.14
N ALA A 376 -4.92 -16.16 -6.94
CA ALA A 376 -3.77 -16.42 -7.77
C ALA A 376 -2.53 -16.82 -6.96
N ALA A 377 -1.63 -17.59 -7.57
CA ALA A 377 -0.29 -17.81 -7.06
C ALA A 377 0.53 -16.51 -7.17
N GLU A 378 1.59 -16.42 -6.34
CA GLU A 378 2.52 -15.27 -6.36
C GLU A 378 3.96 -15.78 -6.42
N VAL A 379 4.79 -15.18 -7.29
CA VAL A 379 6.20 -15.52 -7.53
C VAL A 379 7.06 -14.27 -7.33
N LEU A 380 8.22 -14.43 -6.71
CA LEU A 380 9.25 -13.40 -6.60
C LEU A 380 10.44 -13.80 -7.45
N VAL A 381 10.89 -12.91 -8.31
CA VAL A 381 12.05 -13.05 -9.20
C VAL A 381 13.22 -12.24 -8.63
N ASP A 382 14.42 -12.82 -8.67
CA ASP A 382 15.69 -12.24 -8.23
C ASP A 382 16.77 -12.57 -9.26
N GLY A 383 17.03 -11.67 -10.18
CA GLY A 383 17.94 -11.89 -11.32
C GLY A 383 17.45 -13.00 -12.25
N SER A 384 18.16 -14.11 -12.30
CA SER A 384 17.81 -15.32 -13.06
C SER A 384 17.05 -16.37 -12.23
N GLU A 385 16.98 -16.17 -10.91
CA GLU A 385 16.31 -17.08 -9.98
C GLU A 385 14.88 -16.60 -9.69
N TYR A 386 14.03 -17.55 -9.32
CA TYR A 386 12.66 -17.23 -8.88
C TYR A 386 12.15 -18.25 -7.88
N ARG A 387 11.20 -17.83 -7.08
CA ARG A 387 10.56 -18.72 -6.10
C ARG A 387 9.08 -18.41 -5.94
N LEU A 388 8.31 -19.48 -5.71
CA LEU A 388 6.91 -19.36 -5.31
C LEU A 388 6.84 -18.75 -3.89
N ILE A 389 6.13 -17.63 -3.74
CA ILE A 389 5.95 -16.93 -2.46
C ILE A 389 4.51 -17.03 -1.92
N ARG A 390 3.59 -17.51 -2.74
CA ARG A 390 2.24 -17.90 -2.36
C ARG A 390 1.74 -18.96 -3.34
N ARG A 391 1.25 -20.07 -2.81
CA ARG A 391 0.57 -21.10 -3.61
C ARG A 391 -0.78 -20.60 -4.08
N ARG A 392 -1.23 -21.05 -5.26
CA ARG A 392 -2.62 -20.89 -5.69
C ARG A 392 -3.55 -21.54 -4.65
N GLU A 393 -4.59 -20.84 -4.29
CA GLU A 393 -5.61 -21.36 -3.37
C GLU A 393 -6.36 -22.54 -3.99
N THR A 394 -6.68 -23.55 -3.20
CA THR A 394 -7.48 -24.69 -3.64
C THR A 394 -8.93 -24.53 -3.20
N LEU A 395 -9.86 -25.24 -3.87
CA LEU A 395 -11.27 -25.24 -3.48
C LEU A 395 -11.48 -25.83 -2.07
N GLU A 396 -10.68 -26.83 -1.70
CA GLU A 396 -10.71 -27.41 -0.35
C GLU A 396 -10.33 -26.38 0.71
N GLN A 397 -9.34 -25.52 0.45
CA GLN A 397 -8.96 -24.42 1.36
C GLN A 397 -10.08 -23.40 1.51
N GLN A 398 -10.78 -23.05 0.42
CA GLN A 398 -11.92 -22.13 0.48
C GLN A 398 -13.06 -22.67 1.34
N MET A 399 -13.38 -23.96 1.19
CA MET A 399 -14.51 -24.62 1.86
C MET A 399 -14.17 -25.13 3.27
N ALA A 400 -12.89 -25.15 3.68
CA ALA A 400 -12.44 -25.84 4.88
C ALA A 400 -13.22 -25.46 6.16
N ASN A 401 -13.47 -24.17 6.35
CA ASN A 401 -14.20 -23.69 7.53
C ASN A 401 -15.68 -24.00 7.51
N GLU A 402 -16.28 -24.05 6.32
CA GLU A 402 -17.70 -24.41 6.14
C GLU A 402 -17.90 -25.92 6.27
N MET A 403 -17.02 -26.71 5.64
CA MET A 403 -17.03 -28.18 5.77
C MET A 403 -16.89 -28.64 7.21
N ALA A 404 -16.15 -27.90 8.04
CA ALA A 404 -16.03 -28.19 9.47
C ALA A 404 -17.34 -27.97 10.26
N CYS A 405 -18.33 -27.31 9.67
CA CYS A 405 -19.64 -27.03 10.26
C CYS A 405 -20.77 -27.93 9.71
N LEU A 406 -20.51 -28.73 8.67
CA LEU A 406 -21.45 -29.69 8.09
C LEU A 406 -21.39 -31.04 8.81
#